data_f29ae291413d2a5d5b2fb4c5c35d0fa0
#
_entry.id   f29ae291413d2a5d5b2fb4c5c35d0fa0
#
_cell.length_a   1.000
_cell.length_b   1.000
_cell.length_c   1.000
_cell.angle_alpha   90.00
_cell.angle_beta   90.00
_cell.angle_gamma   90.00
#
_symmetry.space_group_name_H-M   'P 1'
#
loop_
_entity.id
_entity.type
_entity.pdbx_description
1 polymer ?
#
loop_
_entity_poly.entity_id
_entity_poly.type
_entity_poly.pdbx_seq_one_letter_code
_entity_poly.pdbx_strand_id
1 'polypeptide(L)'
;YEISLGLVGSEMCIRDRESGAAPFIFYSKKCLILAVSYIYNQNLIYMILSFNIEYRTNWGEEVRISGLFPESIPLHTTDGIYWTAELELEVPQEGMTINYSYQIEQNGIVIRKEWDSFSRSIFLSGSSRKIYRINDCWKNIPEQLYLYSSAFTEALLAHPEKENIPQRYKKGLVIKAYAPCINKDYCLAICGNQKSLGHWDPEKAVLMSDTNFPEWQIELDASKLKYPLEYKFILYNKQEKKADCWEKNPNRYLADPELKTNETLVISDRYVYFDIPAWKGAGIAIPVFSLKSEKSFGVGDFGDLKRMVDWAVNTRQKVIQILPVNDTTMTHAWTDSYPYNSISIYAFHPMYADIRQMGTLKDKEAASKFSKKQKELNSLPAIDLSLIHISEPTRPRLVSYA
;
A
#
# COMPACT_ATOMS: atom_id res chain seq x y z
N TYR A 1 -2.07 7.67 -17.96
CA TYR A 1 -0.70 8.07 -17.61
C TYR A 1 -0.71 8.52 -16.17
N GLU A 2 -0.27 7.66 -15.24
CA GLU A 2 -0.02 8.04 -13.85
C GLU A 2 1.28 8.81 -13.79
N ILE A 3 1.23 10.05 -13.32
CA ILE A 3 2.43 10.81 -12.95
C ILE A 3 2.61 10.65 -11.46
N SER A 4 3.52 9.76 -11.07
CA SER A 4 4.01 9.68 -9.70
C SER A 4 4.93 10.87 -9.45
N LEU A 5 4.49 11.86 -8.69
CA LEU A 5 5.29 12.99 -8.25
C LEU A 5 6.12 12.61 -7.02
N GLY A 6 7.30 12.08 -7.25
CA GLY A 6 8.36 12.02 -6.23
C GLY A 6 9.00 13.39 -6.06
N LEU A 7 8.80 14.04 -4.90
CA LEU A 7 9.40 15.32 -4.56
C LEU A 7 10.87 15.15 -4.18
N VAL A 8 11.78 15.56 -5.05
CA VAL A 8 13.15 15.94 -4.65
C VAL A 8 13.50 17.26 -5.34
N GLY A 9 13.75 18.29 -4.56
CA GLY A 9 14.32 19.55 -5.03
C GLY A 9 13.33 20.64 -5.43
N SER A 10 13.74 21.86 -5.20
CA SER A 10 12.92 23.08 -5.31
C SER A 10 12.73 23.61 -6.73
N GLU A 11 13.19 22.91 -7.78
CA GLU A 11 13.08 23.39 -9.16
C GLU A 11 12.86 22.24 -10.15
N MET A 12 11.82 22.35 -10.97
CA MET A 12 11.53 21.43 -12.06
C MET A 12 11.66 22.17 -13.39
N CYS A 13 12.62 21.77 -14.22
CA CYS A 13 12.77 22.27 -15.59
C CYS A 13 12.04 21.35 -16.58
N ILE A 14 11.09 21.87 -17.30
CA ILE A 14 10.45 21.18 -18.44
C ILE A 14 11.13 21.63 -19.72
N ARG A 15 11.67 20.68 -20.46
CA ARG A 15 12.29 20.93 -21.77
C ARG A 15 11.35 20.43 -22.87
N ASP A 16 10.85 21.34 -23.68
CA ASP A 16 10.11 21.00 -24.90
C ASP A 16 11.08 20.65 -26.04
N ARG A 17 10.81 19.58 -26.78
CA ARG A 17 11.74 18.98 -27.76
C ARG A 17 11.53 19.46 -29.21
N GLU A 18 10.53 20.29 -29.47
CA GLU A 18 10.15 20.58 -30.87
C GLU A 18 10.49 21.97 -31.41
N SER A 19 11.11 22.86 -30.64
CA SER A 19 11.55 24.14 -31.20
C SER A 19 12.91 24.59 -30.68
N GLY A 20 13.83 24.82 -31.54
CA GLY A 20 15.25 25.10 -31.27
C GLY A 20 15.58 26.42 -30.58
N ALA A 21 14.65 27.06 -29.88
CA ALA A 21 14.89 28.21 -29.01
C ALA A 21 13.71 28.32 -28.03
N ALA A 22 13.81 27.66 -26.87
CA ALA A 22 12.82 27.80 -25.82
C ALA A 22 13.28 28.80 -24.75
N PRO A 23 12.46 29.77 -24.35
CA PRO A 23 12.69 30.54 -23.14
C PRO A 23 12.47 29.65 -21.92
N PHE A 24 13.35 29.72 -20.94
CA PHE A 24 13.16 29.12 -19.63
C PHE A 24 12.00 29.82 -18.91
N ILE A 25 10.92 29.13 -18.66
CA ILE A 25 9.80 29.65 -17.87
C ILE A 25 9.94 29.11 -16.46
N PHE A 26 10.28 29.98 -15.51
CA PHE A 26 10.28 29.67 -14.08
C PHE A 26 8.87 29.86 -13.53
N TYR A 27 8.23 28.79 -13.07
CA TYR A 27 6.98 28.88 -12.31
C TYR A 27 7.28 28.82 -10.81
N SER A 28 6.85 29.83 -10.07
CA SER A 28 6.85 29.73 -8.60
C SER A 28 5.79 28.72 -8.16
N LYS A 29 5.99 28.08 -6.99
CA LYS A 29 5.02 27.13 -6.41
C LYS A 29 3.57 27.66 -6.37
N LYS A 30 3.39 28.97 -6.17
CA LYS A 30 2.07 29.64 -6.22
C LYS A 30 1.43 29.63 -7.61
N CYS A 31 2.23 29.78 -8.69
CA CYS A 31 1.68 29.75 -10.06
C CYS A 31 1.26 28.37 -10.51
N LEU A 32 1.93 27.30 -10.07
CA LEU A 32 1.52 25.92 -10.41
C LEU A 32 0.19 25.55 -9.75
N ILE A 33 0.01 25.93 -8.49
CA ILE A 33 -1.27 25.73 -7.77
C ILE A 33 -2.39 26.53 -8.43
N LEU A 34 -2.13 27.77 -8.85
CA LEU A 34 -3.10 28.62 -9.56
C LEU A 34 -3.37 28.11 -10.98
N ALA A 35 -2.41 27.55 -11.71
CA ALA A 35 -2.61 27.00 -13.04
C ALA A 35 -3.41 25.69 -12.99
N VAL A 36 -3.15 24.82 -12.03
CA VAL A 36 -3.96 23.62 -11.81
C VAL A 36 -5.36 23.98 -11.34
N SER A 37 -5.53 24.96 -10.46
CA SER A 37 -6.86 25.43 -10.04
C SER A 37 -7.63 26.14 -11.17
N TYR A 38 -6.95 26.79 -12.12
CA TYR A 38 -7.61 27.44 -13.26
C TYR A 38 -8.12 26.44 -14.33
N ILE A 39 -7.47 25.31 -14.50
CA ILE A 39 -7.90 24.24 -15.41
C ILE A 39 -9.05 23.42 -14.79
N TYR A 40 -9.12 23.32 -13.46
CA TYR A 40 -10.16 22.57 -12.74
C TYR A 40 -11.28 23.45 -12.14
N ASN A 41 -11.40 24.70 -12.53
CA ASN A 41 -12.31 25.67 -11.90
C ASN A 41 -13.79 25.49 -12.30
N GLN A 42 -14.30 24.28 -12.24
CA GLN A 42 -15.75 24.04 -12.24
C GLN A 42 -16.08 22.96 -11.22
N ASN A 43 -16.69 23.39 -10.10
CA ASN A 43 -17.38 22.53 -9.13
C ASN A 43 -16.56 21.98 -7.96
N LEU A 44 -15.71 22.79 -7.32
CA LEU A 44 -15.15 22.47 -6.01
C LEU A 44 -16.20 22.67 -4.91
N ILE A 45 -16.28 21.77 -3.97
CA ILE A 45 -17.18 21.82 -2.82
C ILE A 45 -16.34 21.97 -1.55
N TYR A 46 -16.67 22.98 -0.74
CA TYR A 46 -16.03 23.18 0.55
C TYR A 46 -16.54 22.17 1.59
N MET A 47 -15.63 21.48 2.23
CA MET A 47 -15.93 20.53 3.30
C MET A 47 -15.20 20.89 4.57
N ILE A 48 -15.81 20.59 5.70
CA ILE A 48 -15.21 20.78 7.01
C ILE A 48 -14.79 19.42 7.55
N LEU A 49 -13.53 19.31 7.96
CA LEU A 49 -12.97 18.15 8.63
C LEU A 49 -12.71 18.52 10.10
N SER A 50 -13.42 17.89 11.01
CA SER A 50 -13.24 18.06 12.45
C SER A 50 -12.56 16.82 13.01
N PHE A 51 -11.27 16.92 13.26
CA PHE A 51 -10.44 15.85 13.82
C PHE A 51 -10.52 15.83 15.33
N ASN A 52 -10.62 14.66 15.91
CA ASN A 52 -10.55 14.41 17.33
C ASN A 52 -9.73 13.14 17.59
N ILE A 53 -8.70 13.24 18.43
CA ILE A 53 -7.87 12.11 18.84
C ILE A 53 -7.65 12.13 20.36
N GLU A 54 -7.84 11.00 21.02
CA GLU A 54 -7.47 10.80 22.41
C GLU A 54 -6.02 10.36 22.52
N TYR A 55 -5.17 11.23 23.05
CA TYR A 55 -3.75 10.94 23.26
C TYR A 55 -3.20 11.78 24.41
N ARG A 56 -2.72 11.12 25.47
CA ARG A 56 -2.12 11.82 26.61
C ARG A 56 -0.71 12.29 26.28
N THR A 57 -0.47 13.59 26.35
CA THR A 57 0.82 14.23 26.15
C THR A 57 1.44 14.70 27.46
N ASN A 58 2.75 14.93 27.45
CA ASN A 58 3.47 15.63 28.50
C ASN A 58 3.43 17.15 28.24
N TRP A 59 3.82 17.90 29.26
CA TRP A 59 3.90 19.36 29.13
C TRP A 59 4.91 19.78 28.03
N GLY A 60 4.46 20.67 27.14
CA GLY A 60 5.25 21.14 26.00
C GLY A 60 5.24 20.22 24.76
N GLU A 61 4.54 19.08 24.81
CA GLU A 61 4.27 18.24 23.65
C GLU A 61 2.99 18.69 22.94
N GLU A 62 2.98 18.66 21.60
CA GLU A 62 1.84 18.99 20.76
C GLU A 62 1.50 17.81 19.84
N VAL A 63 0.23 17.48 19.69
CA VAL A 63 -0.25 16.55 18.67
C VAL A 63 -0.43 17.32 17.36
N ARG A 64 0.07 16.77 16.26
CA ARG A 64 -0.05 17.38 14.94
C ARG A 64 -0.49 16.36 13.90
N ILE A 65 -1.24 16.82 12.88
CA ILE A 65 -1.60 16.02 11.70
C ILE A 65 -0.54 16.26 10.63
N SER A 66 -0.04 15.17 10.04
CA SER A 66 0.89 15.18 8.90
C SER A 66 0.30 14.46 7.68
N GLY A 67 0.78 14.80 6.48
CA GLY A 67 0.39 14.14 5.22
C GLY A 67 -0.75 14.82 4.46
N LEU A 68 -1.55 15.70 5.08
CA LEU A 68 -2.60 16.46 4.38
C LEU A 68 -2.02 17.66 3.61
N PHE A 69 -1.02 18.31 4.17
CA PHE A 69 -0.34 19.47 3.61
C PHE A 69 1.17 19.30 3.74
N PRO A 70 1.98 20.09 3.01
CA PRO A 70 3.44 20.06 3.14
C PRO A 70 3.93 20.28 4.59
N GLU A 71 3.21 21.11 5.35
CA GLU A 71 3.49 21.37 6.76
C GLU A 71 2.49 20.64 7.65
N SER A 72 2.94 20.16 8.81
CA SER A 72 2.07 19.53 9.80
C SER A 72 1.15 20.57 10.46
N ILE A 73 -0.08 20.14 10.76
CA ILE A 73 -1.11 21.02 11.35
C ILE A 73 -1.22 20.75 12.85
N PRO A 74 -1.10 21.75 13.71
CA PRO A 74 -1.28 21.57 15.14
C PRO A 74 -2.74 21.29 15.50
N LEU A 75 -2.95 20.41 16.49
CA LEU A 75 -4.22 20.25 17.17
C LEU A 75 -4.21 21.07 18.46
N HIS A 76 -5.39 21.36 18.95
CA HIS A 76 -5.61 22.10 20.20
C HIS A 76 -6.18 21.19 21.29
N THR A 77 -5.79 21.44 22.52
CA THR A 77 -6.27 20.73 23.69
C THR A 77 -6.47 21.69 24.86
N THR A 78 -7.35 21.34 25.77
CA THR A 78 -7.56 22.04 27.05
C THR A 78 -7.10 21.22 28.25
N ASP A 79 -6.91 19.92 28.07
CA ASP A 79 -6.63 18.96 29.14
C ASP A 79 -5.38 18.08 28.88
N GLY A 80 -4.75 18.23 27.73
CA GLY A 80 -3.60 17.41 27.31
C GLY A 80 -3.95 15.95 26.97
N ILE A 81 -5.25 15.64 26.82
CA ILE A 81 -5.74 14.29 26.54
C ILE A 81 -6.53 14.26 25.23
N TYR A 82 -7.52 15.14 25.09
CA TYR A 82 -8.34 15.25 23.88
C TYR A 82 -7.82 16.37 23.00
N TRP A 83 -7.42 16.00 21.78
CA TRP A 83 -6.81 16.91 20.81
C TRP A 83 -7.72 17.07 19.62
N THR A 84 -7.99 18.31 19.22
CA THR A 84 -8.94 18.63 18.16
C THR A 84 -8.36 19.62 17.16
N ALA A 85 -8.76 19.49 15.88
CA ALA A 85 -8.53 20.49 14.83
C ALA A 85 -9.72 20.53 13.90
N GLU A 86 -10.00 21.73 13.36
CA GLU A 86 -11.00 21.92 12.32
C GLU A 86 -10.33 22.51 11.08
N LEU A 87 -10.57 21.91 9.91
CA LEU A 87 -9.97 22.28 8.65
C LEU A 87 -11.03 22.41 7.57
N GLU A 88 -10.89 23.40 6.72
CA GLU A 88 -11.66 23.49 5.47
C GLU A 88 -10.84 22.97 4.30
N LEU A 89 -11.45 22.09 3.48
CA LEU A 89 -10.86 21.56 2.25
C LEU A 89 -11.79 21.78 1.06
N GLU A 90 -11.17 22.10 -0.07
CA GLU A 90 -11.84 22.09 -1.37
C GLU A 90 -11.77 20.67 -1.97
N VAL A 91 -12.93 20.09 -2.25
CA VAL A 91 -13.06 18.71 -2.74
C VAL A 91 -13.71 18.73 -4.10
N PRO A 92 -13.16 18.04 -5.12
CA PRO A 92 -13.78 17.89 -6.43
C PRO A 92 -15.14 17.19 -6.34
N GLN A 93 -16.00 17.40 -7.35
CA GLN A 93 -17.34 16.76 -7.37
C GLN A 93 -17.27 15.22 -7.42
N GLU A 94 -16.26 14.66 -8.07
CA GLU A 94 -16.01 13.21 -8.08
C GLU A 94 -15.57 12.68 -6.70
N GLY A 95 -15.23 13.57 -5.78
CA GLY A 95 -14.66 13.24 -4.48
C GLY A 95 -13.15 13.08 -4.52
N MET A 96 -12.54 12.93 -3.35
CA MET A 96 -11.11 12.67 -3.22
C MET A 96 -10.80 11.83 -1.98
N THR A 97 -9.73 11.07 -2.04
CA THR A 97 -9.18 10.38 -0.87
C THR A 97 -8.10 11.24 -0.24
N ILE A 98 -8.22 11.49 1.05
CA ILE A 98 -7.18 12.13 1.86
C ILE A 98 -6.42 11.05 2.63
N ASN A 99 -5.09 11.24 2.77
CA ASN A 99 -4.24 10.40 3.59
C ASN A 99 -3.58 11.26 4.66
N TYR A 100 -3.50 10.75 5.89
CA TYR A 100 -2.92 11.48 7.01
C TYR A 100 -2.41 10.54 8.10
N SER A 101 -1.61 11.09 9.01
CA SER A 101 -1.13 10.43 10.23
C SER A 101 -0.94 11.46 11.34
N TYR A 102 -0.75 10.99 12.58
CA TYR A 102 -0.47 11.87 13.70
C TYR A 102 0.99 11.76 14.13
N GLN A 103 1.51 12.86 14.63
CA GLN A 103 2.85 12.95 15.23
C GLN A 103 2.83 13.85 16.46
N ILE A 104 3.80 13.62 17.33
CA ILE A 104 4.03 14.45 18.51
C ILE A 104 5.26 15.29 18.26
N GLU A 105 5.11 16.60 18.43
CA GLU A 105 6.22 17.53 18.35
C GLU A 105 6.47 18.19 19.72
N GLN A 106 7.74 18.52 19.97
CA GLN A 106 8.15 19.34 21.10
C GLN A 106 9.20 20.34 20.61
N ASN A 107 8.96 21.62 20.84
CA ASN A 107 9.81 22.71 20.37
C ASN A 107 10.10 22.66 18.85
N GLY A 108 9.12 22.27 18.03
CA GLY A 108 9.27 22.13 16.58
C GLY A 108 10.02 20.88 16.11
N ILE A 109 10.37 19.98 17.01
CA ILE A 109 11.04 18.71 16.69
C ILE A 109 10.07 17.56 16.88
N VAL A 110 9.96 16.71 15.87
CA VAL A 110 9.15 15.49 15.95
C VAL A 110 9.84 14.49 16.89
N ILE A 111 9.20 14.21 18.01
CA ILE A 111 9.71 13.27 19.04
C ILE A 111 9.07 11.90 18.97
N ARG A 112 7.88 11.80 18.38
CA ARG A 112 7.14 10.53 18.21
C ARG A 112 6.21 10.62 17.02
N LYS A 113 6.12 9.52 16.26
CA LYS A 113 5.11 9.32 15.21
C LYS A 113 4.26 8.12 15.54
N GLU A 114 3.00 8.16 15.14
CA GLU A 114 2.22 6.92 15.11
C GLU A 114 2.80 5.98 14.04
N TRP A 115 2.41 4.71 14.09
CA TRP A 115 2.78 3.77 13.06
C TRP A 115 2.14 4.17 11.72
N ASP A 116 2.96 4.57 10.76
CA ASP A 116 2.56 5.21 9.50
C ASP A 116 2.83 4.35 8.24
N SER A 117 3.40 3.14 8.42
CA SER A 117 3.61 2.21 7.28
C SER A 117 2.31 1.87 6.55
N PHE A 118 1.17 2.09 7.18
CA PHE A 118 -0.16 2.04 6.60
C PHE A 118 -0.92 3.31 7.00
N SER A 119 -0.93 4.30 6.12
CA SER A 119 -1.56 5.61 6.36
C SER A 119 -3.07 5.49 6.57
N ARG A 120 -3.65 6.38 7.38
CA ARG A 120 -5.10 6.57 7.44
C ARG A 120 -5.58 7.14 6.11
N SER A 121 -6.71 6.66 5.64
CA SER A 121 -7.32 7.19 4.42
C SER A 121 -8.81 7.47 4.65
N ILE A 122 -9.34 8.56 4.13
CA ILE A 122 -10.77 8.86 4.13
C ILE A 122 -11.15 9.32 2.74
N PHE A 123 -12.17 8.69 2.16
CA PHE A 123 -12.77 9.18 0.94
C PHE A 123 -13.80 10.26 1.28
N LEU A 124 -13.61 11.46 0.72
CA LEU A 124 -14.50 12.60 0.83
C LEU A 124 -15.38 12.66 -0.41
N SER A 125 -16.69 12.50 -0.23
CA SER A 125 -17.64 12.54 -1.36
C SER A 125 -17.94 13.97 -1.77
N GLY A 126 -17.69 14.32 -3.02
CA GLY A 126 -17.97 15.63 -3.58
C GLY A 126 -19.43 15.94 -3.89
N SER A 127 -20.38 15.08 -3.52
CA SER A 127 -21.80 15.23 -3.93
C SER A 127 -22.55 16.38 -3.23
N SER A 128 -22.10 16.85 -2.08
CA SER A 128 -22.67 17.99 -1.34
C SER A 128 -21.72 18.45 -0.24
N ARG A 129 -21.85 19.73 0.20
CA ARG A 129 -21.08 20.21 1.38
C ARG A 129 -21.40 19.35 2.58
N LYS A 130 -20.36 18.74 3.17
CA LYS A 130 -20.45 17.88 4.34
C LYS A 130 -19.47 18.31 5.44
N ILE A 131 -19.80 17.93 6.65
CA ILE A 131 -18.92 18.01 7.81
C ILE A 131 -18.52 16.57 8.16
N TYR A 132 -17.23 16.29 8.16
CA TYR A 132 -16.68 15.01 8.60
C TYR A 132 -16.13 15.16 10.01
N ARG A 133 -16.78 14.52 10.97
CA ARG A 133 -16.29 14.40 12.35
C ARG A 133 -15.47 13.13 12.44
N ILE A 134 -14.17 13.26 12.65
CA ILE A 134 -13.21 12.16 12.59
C ILE A 134 -12.72 11.88 14.00
N ASN A 135 -13.11 10.72 14.53
CA ASN A 135 -12.71 10.26 15.86
C ASN A 135 -11.69 9.15 15.72
N ASP A 136 -10.45 9.46 15.99
CA ASP A 136 -9.31 8.57 15.85
C ASP A 136 -8.74 8.12 17.19
N CYS A 137 -8.09 6.96 17.16
CA CYS A 137 -7.23 6.48 18.24
C CYS A 137 -5.81 6.41 17.75
N TRP A 138 -4.82 6.70 18.58
CA TRP A 138 -3.42 6.57 18.22
C TRP A 138 -3.07 5.16 17.73
N LYS A 139 -2.41 5.07 16.58
CA LYS A 139 -1.95 3.79 16.01
C LYS A 139 -0.58 3.41 16.55
N ASN A 140 -0.55 2.43 17.42
CA ASN A 140 0.68 1.77 17.83
C ASN A 140 1.12 0.76 16.77
N ILE A 141 2.39 0.36 16.83
CA ILE A 141 2.90 -0.77 16.02
C ILE A 141 2.09 -2.03 16.38
N PRO A 142 1.46 -2.68 15.41
CA PRO A 142 0.67 -3.88 15.68
C PRO A 142 1.55 -5.07 16.05
N GLU A 143 1.07 -5.95 16.93
CA GLU A 143 1.79 -7.17 17.33
C GLU A 143 2.14 -8.07 16.13
N GLN A 144 1.24 -8.17 15.16
CA GLN A 144 1.41 -8.97 13.95
C GLN A 144 1.82 -8.09 12.76
N LEU A 145 2.86 -7.27 12.95
CA LEU A 145 3.34 -6.32 11.94
C LEU A 145 3.57 -6.94 10.55
N TYR A 146 4.02 -8.20 10.50
CA TYR A 146 4.29 -8.91 9.24
C TYR A 146 3.05 -9.02 8.32
N LEU A 147 1.84 -9.07 8.90
CA LEU A 147 0.58 -9.14 8.13
C LEU A 147 0.30 -7.87 7.31
N TYR A 148 0.96 -6.77 7.63
CA TYR A 148 0.82 -5.50 6.90
C TYR A 148 1.87 -5.31 5.80
N SER A 149 2.80 -6.25 5.65
CA SER A 149 3.75 -6.20 4.54
C SER A 149 3.07 -6.53 3.20
N SER A 150 3.60 -6.01 2.10
CA SER A 150 3.09 -6.27 0.75
C SER A 150 3.04 -7.77 0.40
N ALA A 151 3.95 -8.58 0.96
CA ALA A 151 3.90 -10.03 0.81
C ALA A 151 2.59 -10.65 1.32
N PHE A 152 1.98 -10.06 2.35
CA PHE A 152 0.69 -10.51 2.88
C PHE A 152 -0.47 -9.74 2.24
N THR A 153 -0.44 -8.44 2.22
CA THR A 153 -1.59 -7.62 1.76
C THR A 153 -1.82 -7.67 0.25
N GLU A 154 -0.75 -7.91 -0.55
CA GLU A 154 -0.83 -7.90 -2.01
C GLU A 154 -0.69 -9.29 -2.64
N ALA A 155 -0.18 -10.29 -1.90
CA ALA A 155 0.01 -11.64 -2.42
C ALA A 155 -0.75 -12.71 -1.63
N LEU A 156 -0.37 -12.99 -0.39
CA LEU A 156 -0.90 -14.13 0.37
C LEU A 156 -2.36 -13.93 0.82
N LEU A 157 -2.72 -12.71 1.20
CA LEU A 157 -4.04 -12.32 1.68
C LEU A 157 -4.68 -11.27 0.76
N ALA A 158 -4.21 -11.18 -0.49
CA ALA A 158 -4.72 -10.20 -1.44
C ALA A 158 -6.23 -10.28 -1.61
N HIS A 159 -6.88 -9.13 -1.57
CA HIS A 159 -8.29 -8.98 -1.87
C HIS A 159 -8.47 -8.44 -3.30
N PRO A 160 -9.55 -8.81 -3.99
CA PRO A 160 -9.82 -8.32 -5.34
C PRO A 160 -10.01 -6.80 -5.38
N GLU A 161 -10.08 -6.27 -6.59
CA GLU A 161 -10.02 -4.84 -6.90
C GLU A 161 -10.90 -3.94 -6.03
N LYS A 162 -10.32 -2.78 -5.76
CA LYS A 162 -10.83 -1.78 -4.81
C LYS A 162 -11.83 -0.87 -5.51
N GLU A 163 -13.09 -0.99 -5.20
CA GLU A 163 -14.09 0.01 -5.57
C GLU A 163 -14.20 1.07 -4.47
N ASN A 164 -14.13 2.35 -4.84
CA ASN A 164 -14.45 3.43 -3.90
C ASN A 164 -15.92 3.35 -3.53
N ILE A 165 -16.22 3.22 -2.25
CA ILE A 165 -17.59 3.23 -1.75
C ILE A 165 -18.03 4.68 -1.61
N PRO A 166 -18.92 5.19 -2.47
CA PRO A 166 -19.42 6.54 -2.32
C PRO A 166 -20.27 6.63 -1.04
N GLN A 167 -20.01 7.65 -0.23
CA GLN A 167 -20.82 7.92 0.95
C GLN A 167 -22.21 8.37 0.54
N ARG A 168 -23.23 7.65 1.00
CA ARG A 168 -24.60 7.73 0.48
C ARG A 168 -25.57 8.48 1.39
N TYR A 169 -25.26 8.61 2.69
CA TYR A 169 -26.22 9.08 3.69
C TYR A 169 -26.04 10.56 4.02
N LYS A 170 -27.17 11.26 4.24
CA LYS A 170 -27.18 12.66 4.73
C LYS A 170 -26.66 12.75 6.17
N LYS A 171 -26.89 11.70 6.97
CA LYS A 171 -26.28 11.50 8.27
C LYS A 171 -25.55 10.17 8.21
N GLY A 172 -24.24 10.20 8.08
CA GLY A 172 -23.41 9.01 7.93
C GLY A 172 -22.73 8.60 9.22
N LEU A 173 -22.61 7.29 9.44
CA LEU A 173 -21.70 6.71 10.41
C LEU A 173 -20.78 5.74 9.68
N VAL A 174 -19.50 6.09 9.57
CA VAL A 174 -18.46 5.24 8.98
C VAL A 174 -17.69 4.60 10.12
N ILE A 175 -17.66 3.27 10.16
CA ILE A 175 -16.88 2.50 11.12
C ILE A 175 -15.77 1.81 10.34
N LYS A 176 -14.53 1.99 10.81
CA LYS A 176 -13.31 1.42 10.24
C LYS A 176 -12.62 0.53 11.27
N ALA A 177 -12.07 -0.59 10.83
CA ALA A 177 -11.36 -1.53 11.70
C ALA A 177 -10.22 -2.22 10.95
N TYR A 178 -9.16 -2.59 11.66
CA TYR A 178 -8.02 -3.28 11.10
C TYR A 178 -8.09 -4.78 11.38
N ALA A 179 -8.18 -5.59 10.33
CA ALA A 179 -8.20 -7.04 10.42
C ALA A 179 -7.36 -7.66 9.27
N PRO A 180 -6.02 -7.59 9.35
CA PRO A 180 -5.12 -8.04 8.29
C PRO A 180 -5.06 -9.56 8.14
N CYS A 181 -5.52 -10.33 9.12
CA CYS A 181 -5.49 -11.80 9.09
C CYS A 181 -6.58 -12.44 8.23
N ILE A 182 -7.54 -11.65 7.75
CA ILE A 182 -8.69 -12.16 6.99
C ILE A 182 -8.29 -12.35 5.53
N ASN A 183 -8.38 -13.59 5.03
CA ASN A 183 -8.12 -13.90 3.63
C ASN A 183 -9.36 -13.66 2.75
N LYS A 184 -9.21 -13.77 1.43
CA LYS A 184 -10.26 -13.49 0.43
C LYS A 184 -11.54 -14.31 0.55
N ASP A 185 -11.47 -15.48 1.20
CA ASP A 185 -12.64 -16.38 1.37
C ASP A 185 -13.56 -15.93 2.52
N TYR A 186 -13.05 -15.00 3.34
CA TYR A 186 -13.75 -14.41 4.47
C TYR A 186 -13.98 -12.91 4.29
N CYS A 187 -14.85 -12.37 5.12
CA CYS A 187 -15.15 -10.96 5.22
C CYS A 187 -15.27 -10.56 6.68
N LEU A 188 -14.87 -9.34 7.01
CA LEU A 188 -15.25 -8.74 8.28
C LEU A 188 -16.72 -8.32 8.20
N ALA A 189 -17.51 -8.67 9.20
CA ALA A 189 -18.88 -8.24 9.33
C ALA A 189 -19.11 -7.60 10.69
N ILE A 190 -20.13 -6.74 10.78
CA ILE A 190 -20.54 -6.09 12.03
C ILE A 190 -21.92 -6.60 12.43
N CYS A 191 -22.10 -6.94 13.70
CA CYS A 191 -23.35 -7.32 14.30
C CYS A 191 -23.60 -6.53 15.57
N GLY A 192 -24.84 -6.21 15.89
CA GLY A 192 -25.12 -5.35 17.03
C GLY A 192 -26.55 -5.43 17.55
N ASN A 193 -26.85 -4.54 18.51
CA ASN A 193 -28.05 -4.56 19.33
C ASN A 193 -29.35 -4.15 18.62
N GLN A 194 -29.32 -3.85 17.33
CA GLN A 194 -30.48 -3.40 16.59
C GLN A 194 -30.67 -4.07 15.24
N LYS A 195 -31.88 -3.98 14.68
CA LYS A 195 -32.28 -4.66 13.45
C LYS A 195 -31.36 -4.36 12.27
N SER A 196 -30.89 -3.13 12.13
CA SER A 196 -29.96 -2.70 11.07
C SER A 196 -28.57 -3.36 11.17
N LEU A 197 -28.23 -3.94 12.33
CA LEU A 197 -27.00 -4.67 12.59
C LEU A 197 -27.25 -6.14 12.96
N GLY A 198 -28.36 -6.73 12.48
CA GLY A 198 -28.69 -8.13 12.69
C GLY A 198 -29.27 -8.49 14.05
N HIS A 199 -29.38 -7.54 14.99
CA HIS A 199 -29.95 -7.79 16.33
C HIS A 199 -29.29 -8.97 17.06
N TRP A 200 -27.97 -9.00 17.07
CA TRP A 200 -27.11 -10.05 17.61
C TRP A 200 -27.27 -11.43 16.94
N ASP A 201 -27.96 -11.47 15.79
CA ASP A 201 -28.03 -12.66 14.95
C ASP A 201 -26.84 -12.65 13.97
N PRO A 202 -25.84 -13.56 14.13
CA PRO A 202 -24.65 -13.53 13.30
C PRO A 202 -24.92 -13.78 11.82
N GLU A 203 -26.01 -14.49 11.47
CA GLU A 203 -26.37 -14.73 10.08
C GLU A 203 -26.94 -13.49 9.40
N LYS A 204 -27.35 -12.50 10.19
CA LYS A 204 -27.82 -11.18 9.72
C LYS A 204 -26.79 -10.07 9.89
N ALA A 205 -25.56 -10.42 10.19
CA ALA A 205 -24.47 -9.48 10.28
C ALA A 205 -24.28 -8.72 8.96
N VAL A 206 -23.89 -7.46 9.04
CA VAL A 206 -23.68 -6.61 7.87
C VAL A 206 -22.23 -6.70 7.43
N LEU A 207 -21.99 -7.06 6.18
CA LEU A 207 -20.65 -7.22 5.64
C LEU A 207 -19.96 -5.86 5.47
N MET A 208 -18.69 -5.79 5.84
CA MET A 208 -17.84 -4.63 5.64
C MET A 208 -17.10 -4.72 4.31
N SER A 209 -16.71 -3.58 3.78
CA SER A 209 -15.90 -3.49 2.58
C SER A 209 -14.42 -3.66 2.89
N ASP A 210 -13.73 -4.38 2.02
CA ASP A 210 -12.28 -4.61 2.01
C ASP A 210 -11.52 -3.70 1.02
N THR A 211 -12.16 -2.65 0.54
CA THR A 211 -11.60 -1.70 -0.46
C THR A 211 -10.22 -1.18 -0.05
N ASN A 212 -10.00 -0.93 1.23
CA ASN A 212 -8.73 -0.46 1.78
C ASN A 212 -8.01 -1.53 2.61
N PHE A 213 -8.20 -2.82 2.26
CA PHE A 213 -7.54 -3.90 3.00
C PHE A 213 -6.05 -3.58 3.28
N PRO A 214 -5.61 -3.77 4.52
CA PRO A 214 -6.18 -4.48 5.67
C PRO A 214 -7.12 -3.66 6.57
N GLU A 215 -7.48 -2.43 6.19
CA GLU A 215 -8.55 -1.66 6.81
C GLU A 215 -9.89 -2.04 6.17
N TRP A 216 -10.85 -2.40 7.03
CA TRP A 216 -12.23 -2.70 6.67
C TRP A 216 -13.11 -1.53 7.03
N GLN A 217 -14.12 -1.22 6.22
CA GLN A 217 -15.02 -0.12 6.48
C GLN A 217 -16.47 -0.44 6.15
N ILE A 218 -17.38 0.20 6.88
CA ILE A 218 -18.81 0.18 6.60
C ILE A 218 -19.39 1.57 6.81
N GLU A 219 -20.33 1.96 5.96
CA GLU A 219 -21.13 3.18 6.16
C GLU A 219 -22.57 2.80 6.52
N LEU A 220 -23.06 3.36 7.62
CA LEU A 220 -24.40 3.16 8.14
C LEU A 220 -25.20 4.46 8.07
N ASP A 221 -26.52 4.35 7.85
CA ASP A 221 -27.44 5.47 7.93
C ASP A 221 -27.72 5.82 9.40
N ALA A 222 -26.99 6.81 9.93
CA ALA A 222 -27.11 7.22 11.31
C ALA A 222 -28.52 7.73 11.68
N SER A 223 -29.33 8.16 10.71
CA SER A 223 -30.72 8.58 10.97
C SER A 223 -31.66 7.42 11.34
N LYS A 224 -31.25 6.19 11.05
CA LYS A 224 -32.01 4.97 11.36
C LYS A 224 -31.46 4.22 12.55
N LEU A 225 -30.35 4.68 13.12
CA LEU A 225 -29.72 4.06 14.29
C LEU A 225 -30.37 4.57 15.57
N LYS A 226 -30.47 3.68 16.56
CA LYS A 226 -30.83 4.01 17.93
C LYS A 226 -29.57 3.97 18.78
N TYR A 227 -29.45 4.91 19.71
CA TYR A 227 -28.32 5.01 20.61
C TYR A 227 -28.73 4.70 22.03
N PRO A 228 -27.87 4.11 22.88
CA PRO A 228 -26.50 3.73 22.56
C PRO A 228 -26.44 2.56 21.54
N LEU A 229 -25.49 2.66 20.60
CA LEU A 229 -25.21 1.61 19.67
C LEU A 229 -24.19 0.65 20.28
N GLU A 230 -24.55 -0.62 20.42
CA GLU A 230 -23.65 -1.71 20.80
C GLU A 230 -23.40 -2.61 19.59
N TYR A 231 -22.13 -2.94 19.33
CA TYR A 231 -21.77 -3.80 18.20
C TYR A 231 -20.50 -4.59 18.49
N LYS A 232 -20.27 -5.59 17.67
CA LYS A 232 -19.10 -6.44 17.69
C LYS A 232 -18.80 -6.95 16.29
N PHE A 233 -17.52 -7.25 16.00
CA PHE A 233 -17.14 -7.77 14.70
C PHE A 233 -17.19 -9.29 14.65
N ILE A 234 -17.47 -9.81 13.46
CA ILE A 234 -17.60 -11.24 13.15
C ILE A 234 -16.75 -11.56 11.95
N LEU A 235 -16.08 -12.69 11.98
CA LEU A 235 -15.50 -13.33 10.81
C LEU A 235 -16.61 -14.06 10.05
N TYR A 236 -16.87 -13.65 8.82
CA TYR A 236 -17.95 -14.20 7.98
C TYR A 236 -17.38 -14.96 6.79
N ASN A 237 -17.76 -16.23 6.64
CA ASN A 237 -17.38 -17.06 5.51
C ASN A 237 -18.24 -16.73 4.29
N LYS A 238 -17.61 -16.22 3.21
CA LYS A 238 -18.31 -15.80 1.97
C LYS A 238 -18.87 -16.99 1.19
N GLN A 239 -18.21 -18.15 1.24
CA GLN A 239 -18.61 -19.35 0.50
C GLN A 239 -19.80 -20.04 1.18
N GLU A 240 -19.70 -20.27 2.48
CA GLU A 240 -20.73 -20.93 3.28
C GLU A 240 -21.88 -19.97 3.68
N LYS A 241 -21.70 -18.66 3.47
CA LYS A 241 -22.64 -17.59 3.81
C LYS A 241 -23.09 -17.62 5.28
N LYS A 242 -22.15 -17.89 6.17
CA LYS A 242 -22.40 -17.95 7.61
C LYS A 242 -21.29 -17.29 8.41
N ALA A 243 -21.61 -16.90 9.63
CA ALA A 243 -20.63 -16.46 10.62
C ALA A 243 -19.79 -17.65 11.09
N ASP A 244 -18.47 -17.44 11.18
CA ASP A 244 -17.52 -18.43 11.66
C ASP A 244 -17.19 -18.21 13.13
N CYS A 245 -16.75 -17.01 13.50
CA CYS A 245 -16.48 -16.68 14.90
C CYS A 245 -16.64 -15.18 15.19
N TRP A 246 -16.84 -14.89 16.48
CA TRP A 246 -16.84 -13.53 17.00
C TRP A 246 -15.42 -13.06 17.31
N GLU A 247 -15.18 -11.74 17.23
CA GLU A 247 -13.93 -11.17 17.71
C GLU A 247 -13.73 -11.41 19.22
N LYS A 248 -12.47 -11.45 19.66
CA LYS A 248 -12.12 -11.60 21.09
C LYS A 248 -12.35 -10.35 21.93
N ASN A 249 -12.36 -9.19 21.30
CA ASN A 249 -12.61 -7.91 21.97
C ASN A 249 -13.99 -7.88 22.65
N PRO A 250 -14.17 -7.09 23.71
CA PRO A 250 -15.49 -6.84 24.29
C PRO A 250 -16.40 -6.14 23.27
N ASN A 251 -17.71 -6.11 23.56
CA ASN A 251 -18.64 -5.32 22.76
C ASN A 251 -18.20 -3.87 22.70
N ARG A 252 -18.33 -3.25 21.54
CA ARG A 252 -18.05 -1.86 21.31
C ARG A 252 -19.29 -1.03 21.57
N TYR A 253 -19.09 0.19 22.01
CA TYR A 253 -20.16 1.06 22.45
C TYR A 253 -20.00 2.45 21.86
N LEU A 254 -21.06 2.97 21.27
CA LEU A 254 -21.14 4.33 20.77
C LEU A 254 -22.38 5.02 21.37
N ALA A 255 -22.15 6.07 22.14
CA ALA A 255 -23.18 6.98 22.59
C ALA A 255 -23.75 7.79 21.41
N ASP A 256 -24.90 8.45 21.62
CA ASP A 256 -25.45 9.30 20.55
C ASP A 256 -24.48 10.42 20.18
N PRO A 257 -23.98 10.43 18.94
CA PRO A 257 -23.06 11.47 18.49
C PRO A 257 -23.76 12.79 18.13
N GLU A 258 -25.09 12.88 18.24
CA GLU A 258 -25.89 14.06 17.93
C GLU A 258 -25.61 14.65 16.55
N LEU A 259 -25.55 13.80 15.53
CA LEU A 259 -25.22 14.23 14.17
C LEU A 259 -26.31 15.11 13.57
N LYS A 260 -25.89 16.20 12.96
CA LYS A 260 -26.76 17.09 12.16
C LYS A 260 -26.88 16.57 10.73
N THR A 261 -27.80 17.16 9.97
CA THR A 261 -27.92 16.90 8.54
C THR A 261 -26.64 17.33 7.82
N ASN A 262 -26.17 16.50 6.90
CA ASN A 262 -24.90 16.62 6.16
C ASN A 262 -23.65 16.44 7.06
N GLU A 263 -23.77 15.78 8.20
CA GLU A 263 -22.64 15.33 8.99
C GLU A 263 -22.39 13.84 8.79
N THR A 264 -21.12 13.48 8.76
CA THR A 264 -20.65 12.10 8.76
C THR A 264 -19.65 11.93 9.90
N LEU A 265 -19.94 11.01 10.83
CA LEU A 265 -18.98 10.59 11.85
C LEU A 265 -18.14 9.43 11.28
N VAL A 266 -16.84 9.58 11.34
CA VAL A 266 -15.88 8.52 11.02
C VAL A 266 -15.22 8.07 12.30
N ILE A 267 -15.34 6.78 12.61
CA ILE A 267 -14.72 6.16 13.78
C ILE A 267 -13.67 5.18 13.27
N SER A 268 -12.43 5.38 13.67
CA SER A 268 -11.36 4.42 13.44
C SER A 268 -11.25 3.51 14.65
N ASP A 269 -11.97 2.40 14.59
CA ASP A 269 -11.84 1.34 15.59
C ASP A 269 -10.44 0.74 15.57
N ARG A 270 -9.99 0.29 16.73
CA ARG A 270 -8.70 -0.36 16.87
C ARG A 270 -8.69 -1.73 16.18
N TYR A 271 -7.60 -2.45 16.33
CA TYR A 271 -7.44 -3.79 15.80
C TYR A 271 -8.54 -4.76 16.25
N VAL A 272 -8.96 -5.62 15.33
CA VAL A 272 -9.90 -6.69 15.58
C VAL A 272 -9.12 -8.00 15.75
N TYR A 273 -9.37 -8.72 16.82
CA TYR A 273 -8.66 -9.96 17.14
C TYR A 273 -9.60 -11.15 17.05
N PHE A 274 -9.24 -12.10 16.20
CA PHE A 274 -9.91 -13.39 16.06
C PHE A 274 -9.03 -14.51 16.59
N ASP A 275 -9.63 -15.65 16.93
CA ASP A 275 -8.89 -16.87 17.27
C ASP A 275 -8.52 -17.65 16.01
N ILE A 276 -7.83 -16.96 15.11
CA ILE A 276 -7.32 -17.54 13.88
C ILE A 276 -5.88 -17.97 14.14
N PRO A 277 -5.52 -19.22 13.77
CA PRO A 277 -4.15 -19.68 13.87
C PRO A 277 -3.19 -18.72 13.14
N ALA A 278 -2.09 -18.35 13.78
CA ALA A 278 -1.06 -17.56 13.13
C ALA A 278 -0.62 -18.25 11.83
N TRP A 279 -0.41 -17.45 10.79
CA TRP A 279 0.10 -17.99 9.53
C TRP A 279 1.44 -18.69 9.75
N LYS A 280 1.56 -19.89 9.21
CA LYS A 280 2.78 -20.69 9.25
C LYS A 280 3.17 -21.07 7.84
N GLY A 281 4.44 -20.85 7.49
CA GLY A 281 5.00 -21.24 6.22
C GLY A 281 6.48 -21.57 6.35
N ALA A 282 6.92 -22.56 5.58
CA ALA A 282 8.32 -22.81 5.32
C ALA A 282 8.69 -22.24 3.97
N GLY A 283 9.93 -21.84 3.81
CA GLY A 283 10.45 -21.31 2.57
C GLY A 283 11.95 -21.45 2.46
N ILE A 284 12.49 -21.05 1.34
CA ILE A 284 13.92 -21.06 1.08
C ILE A 284 14.37 -19.65 0.71
N ALA A 285 15.54 -19.26 1.21
CA ALA A 285 16.26 -18.06 0.78
C ALA A 285 17.37 -18.48 -0.17
N ILE A 286 17.33 -17.97 -1.41
CA ILE A 286 18.30 -18.35 -2.45
C ILE A 286 18.53 -17.20 -3.45
N PRO A 287 19.79 -16.86 -3.76
CA PRO A 287 20.07 -15.90 -4.83
C PRO A 287 19.74 -16.52 -6.18
N VAL A 288 19.12 -15.75 -7.09
CA VAL A 288 18.76 -16.25 -8.42
C VAL A 288 19.99 -16.74 -9.18
N PHE A 289 21.11 -16.02 -9.09
CA PHE A 289 22.37 -16.41 -9.76
C PHE A 289 22.90 -17.78 -9.33
N SER A 290 22.58 -18.24 -8.11
CA SER A 290 23.02 -19.54 -7.60
C SER A 290 22.19 -20.73 -8.10
N LEU A 291 21.04 -20.46 -8.70
CA LEU A 291 20.22 -21.49 -9.33
C LEU A 291 20.96 -22.02 -10.57
N LYS A 292 21.05 -23.34 -10.70
CA LYS A 292 21.74 -23.97 -11.81
C LYS A 292 20.95 -25.16 -12.32
N SER A 293 20.73 -25.20 -13.61
CA SER A 293 20.10 -26.31 -14.30
C SER A 293 20.86 -26.64 -15.58
N GLU A 294 20.54 -27.73 -16.24
CA GLU A 294 21.10 -28.08 -17.54
C GLU A 294 20.84 -27.01 -18.63
N LYS A 295 19.82 -26.19 -18.39
CA LYS A 295 19.40 -25.12 -19.30
C LYS A 295 19.99 -23.75 -18.98
N SER A 296 20.64 -23.58 -17.83
CA SER A 296 21.31 -22.33 -17.45
C SER A 296 22.51 -22.03 -18.35
N PHE A 297 23.03 -20.82 -18.23
CA PHE A 297 24.22 -20.38 -18.93
C PHE A 297 25.39 -20.12 -17.98
N GLY A 298 25.63 -21.09 -17.07
CA GLY A 298 26.65 -21.01 -16.01
C GLY A 298 26.19 -20.27 -14.77
N VAL A 299 25.14 -19.49 -14.87
CA VAL A 299 24.50 -18.70 -13.79
C VAL A 299 22.98 -18.86 -13.89
N GLY A 300 22.28 -18.79 -12.77
CA GLY A 300 20.83 -18.89 -12.74
C GLY A 300 20.13 -17.68 -13.36
N ASP A 301 19.08 -17.93 -14.08
CA ASP A 301 18.25 -16.93 -14.75
C ASP A 301 16.77 -16.99 -14.30
N PHE A 302 15.89 -16.14 -14.83
CA PHE A 302 14.47 -16.16 -14.51
C PHE A 302 13.77 -17.46 -14.96
N GLY A 303 14.30 -18.17 -15.95
CA GLY A 303 13.82 -19.51 -16.32
C GLY A 303 14.16 -20.55 -15.25
N ASP A 304 15.31 -20.41 -14.57
CA ASP A 304 15.69 -21.25 -13.44
C ASP A 304 14.83 -20.90 -12.20
N LEU A 305 14.56 -19.62 -11.98
CA LEU A 305 13.65 -19.19 -10.91
C LEU A 305 12.25 -19.78 -11.11
N LYS A 306 11.73 -19.81 -12.33
CA LYS A 306 10.44 -20.45 -12.63
C LYS A 306 10.44 -21.94 -12.25
N ARG A 307 11.51 -22.69 -12.58
CA ARG A 307 11.66 -24.09 -12.14
C ARG A 307 11.79 -24.24 -10.63
N MET A 308 12.42 -23.26 -9.97
CA MET A 308 12.48 -23.22 -8.51
C MET A 308 11.11 -23.04 -7.88
N VAL A 309 10.23 -22.20 -8.50
CA VAL A 309 8.82 -22.07 -8.07
C VAL A 309 8.09 -23.41 -8.20
N ASP A 310 8.25 -24.11 -9.32
CA ASP A 310 7.63 -25.43 -9.52
C ASP A 310 8.10 -26.45 -8.45
N TRP A 311 9.40 -26.43 -8.13
CA TRP A 311 9.95 -27.25 -7.07
C TRP A 311 9.36 -26.87 -5.68
N ALA A 312 9.25 -25.57 -5.39
CA ALA A 312 8.69 -25.08 -4.15
C ALA A 312 7.22 -25.51 -3.97
N VAL A 313 6.41 -25.46 -5.04
CA VAL A 313 5.04 -25.98 -5.05
C VAL A 313 5.01 -27.47 -4.74
N ASN A 314 5.84 -28.26 -5.41
CA ASN A 314 5.91 -29.72 -5.22
C ASN A 314 6.35 -30.12 -3.81
N THR A 315 7.19 -29.32 -3.17
CA THR A 315 7.68 -29.51 -1.80
C THR A 315 6.84 -28.80 -0.75
N ARG A 316 5.72 -28.18 -1.15
CA ARG A 316 4.81 -27.43 -0.29
C ARG A 316 5.45 -26.24 0.43
N GLN A 317 6.51 -25.67 -0.15
CA GLN A 317 7.07 -24.40 0.31
C GLN A 317 6.07 -23.26 0.04
N LYS A 318 6.04 -22.27 0.92
CA LYS A 318 5.12 -21.13 0.84
C LYS A 318 5.81 -19.84 0.42
N VAL A 319 7.13 -19.76 0.59
CA VAL A 319 7.92 -18.55 0.33
C VAL A 319 9.23 -18.93 -0.36
N ILE A 320 9.60 -18.15 -1.37
CA ILE A 320 10.96 -18.11 -1.90
C ILE A 320 11.46 -16.69 -1.70
N GLN A 321 12.51 -16.52 -0.90
CA GLN A 321 13.19 -15.25 -0.74
C GLN A 321 14.38 -15.22 -1.71
N ILE A 322 14.41 -14.25 -2.61
CA ILE A 322 15.55 -14.01 -3.51
C ILE A 322 16.34 -12.79 -3.07
N LEU A 323 17.62 -12.72 -3.43
CA LEU A 323 18.39 -11.50 -3.33
C LEU A 323 17.95 -10.50 -4.40
N PRO A 324 18.29 -9.20 -4.27
CA PRO A 324 17.97 -8.20 -5.28
C PRO A 324 18.46 -8.64 -6.67
N VAL A 325 17.64 -8.43 -7.67
CA VAL A 325 17.89 -8.78 -9.08
C VAL A 325 17.98 -7.55 -9.97
N ASN A 326 18.02 -6.37 -9.34
CA ASN A 326 18.08 -5.09 -10.03
C ASN A 326 19.43 -4.88 -10.72
N ASP A 327 19.45 -3.97 -11.68
CA ASP A 327 20.65 -3.66 -12.44
C ASP A 327 21.73 -3.02 -11.57
N THR A 328 22.91 -3.60 -11.58
CA THR A 328 24.11 -3.15 -10.86
C THR A 328 25.25 -2.79 -11.82
N THR A 329 25.00 -2.73 -13.13
CA THR A 329 26.00 -2.56 -14.18
C THR A 329 26.49 -1.11 -14.23
N MET A 330 27.50 -0.79 -13.44
CA MET A 330 28.08 0.56 -13.35
C MET A 330 29.44 0.66 -14.02
N THR A 331 30.33 -0.29 -13.76
CA THR A 331 31.74 -0.25 -14.18
C THR A 331 32.07 -1.27 -15.29
N HIS A 332 31.12 -2.14 -15.59
CA HIS A 332 31.32 -3.32 -16.46
C HIS A 332 32.50 -4.21 -16.00
N ALA A 333 32.70 -4.28 -14.66
CA ALA A 333 33.71 -5.11 -14.03
C ALA A 333 33.01 -6.12 -13.07
N TRP A 334 33.74 -7.16 -12.68
CA TRP A 334 33.24 -8.22 -11.81
C TRP A 334 32.63 -7.69 -10.48
N THR A 335 33.00 -6.49 -10.06
CA THR A 335 32.43 -5.80 -8.89
C THR A 335 30.95 -5.49 -9.05
N ASP A 336 30.45 -5.39 -10.28
CA ASP A 336 29.04 -5.13 -10.58
C ASP A 336 28.14 -6.34 -10.27
N SER A 337 28.73 -7.50 -9.95
CA SER A 337 27.97 -8.68 -9.55
C SER A 337 27.37 -8.60 -8.12
N TYR A 338 27.71 -7.57 -7.35
CA TYR A 338 27.22 -7.40 -5.98
C TYR A 338 25.76 -6.91 -5.99
N PRO A 339 24.79 -7.74 -5.57
CA PRO A 339 23.37 -7.50 -5.82
C PRO A 339 22.78 -6.32 -5.04
N TYR A 340 23.46 -5.86 -3.99
CA TYR A 340 22.97 -4.76 -3.13
C TYR A 340 23.43 -3.37 -3.58
N ASN A 341 24.19 -3.26 -4.67
CA ASN A 341 24.67 -1.98 -5.21
C ASN A 341 23.96 -1.63 -6.51
N SER A 342 22.62 -1.65 -6.49
CA SER A 342 21.83 -1.37 -7.69
C SER A 342 21.90 0.10 -8.10
N ILE A 343 22.04 0.34 -9.40
CA ILE A 343 21.99 1.69 -10.02
C ILE A 343 20.55 2.10 -10.36
N SER A 344 19.63 1.13 -10.41
CA SER A 344 18.22 1.36 -10.71
C SER A 344 17.35 0.37 -9.97
N ILE A 345 16.26 0.87 -9.38
CA ILE A 345 15.22 0.02 -8.79
C ILE A 345 14.17 -0.44 -9.83
N TYR A 346 14.21 0.12 -11.04
CA TYR A 346 13.25 -0.17 -12.12
C TYR A 346 13.78 -1.10 -13.20
N ALA A 347 15.10 -1.29 -13.27
CA ALA A 347 15.74 -2.15 -14.24
C ALA A 347 16.26 -3.43 -13.59
N PHE A 348 16.08 -4.56 -14.26
CA PHE A 348 16.69 -5.83 -13.87
C PHE A 348 18.06 -5.99 -14.48
N HIS A 349 18.97 -6.64 -13.74
CA HIS A 349 20.29 -6.95 -14.26
C HIS A 349 20.18 -7.92 -15.45
N PRO A 350 20.77 -7.61 -16.61
CA PRO A 350 20.63 -8.40 -17.83
C PRO A 350 21.04 -9.88 -17.68
N MET A 351 21.93 -10.20 -16.72
CA MET A 351 22.38 -11.57 -16.47
C MET A 351 21.24 -12.54 -16.12
N TYR A 352 20.12 -12.02 -15.56
CA TYR A 352 18.98 -12.85 -15.17
C TYR A 352 17.99 -13.11 -16.30
N ALA A 353 18.20 -12.55 -17.49
CA ALA A 353 17.31 -12.79 -18.63
C ALA A 353 17.39 -14.23 -19.12
N ASP A 354 16.26 -14.90 -19.28
CA ASP A 354 16.19 -16.21 -19.94
C ASP A 354 16.38 -16.04 -21.46
N ILE A 355 17.64 -16.15 -21.92
CA ILE A 355 18.04 -15.92 -23.32
C ILE A 355 17.28 -16.83 -24.28
N ARG A 356 16.85 -18.03 -23.86
CA ARG A 356 16.11 -18.98 -24.69
C ARG A 356 14.74 -18.50 -25.10
N GLN A 357 14.12 -17.64 -24.28
CA GLN A 357 12.82 -17.03 -24.57
C GLN A 357 12.93 -15.80 -25.48
N MET A 358 14.17 -15.30 -25.71
CA MET A 358 14.41 -14.15 -26.61
C MET A 358 14.44 -14.54 -28.08
N GLY A 359 14.44 -15.84 -28.41
CA GLY A 359 14.44 -16.34 -29.77
C GLY A 359 15.59 -17.30 -30.06
N THR A 360 15.78 -17.67 -31.34
CA THR A 360 16.84 -18.57 -31.81
C THR A 360 17.82 -17.83 -32.71
N LEU A 361 19.10 -18.13 -32.55
CA LEU A 361 20.15 -17.61 -33.44
C LEU A 361 19.98 -18.18 -34.85
N LYS A 362 19.86 -17.32 -35.86
CA LYS A 362 19.72 -17.71 -37.26
C LYS A 362 21.05 -18.25 -37.82
N ASP A 363 22.16 -17.74 -37.33
CA ASP A 363 23.51 -18.21 -37.73
C ASP A 363 23.83 -19.52 -37.01
N LYS A 364 24.03 -20.60 -37.80
CA LYS A 364 24.32 -21.94 -37.27
C LYS A 364 25.70 -22.04 -36.61
N GLU A 365 26.69 -21.28 -37.07
CA GLU A 365 28.03 -21.29 -36.47
C GLU A 365 27.99 -20.58 -35.12
N ALA A 366 27.34 -19.43 -35.03
CA ALA A 366 27.10 -18.72 -33.76
C ALA A 366 26.32 -19.59 -32.78
N ALA A 367 25.27 -20.26 -33.22
CA ALA A 367 24.47 -21.16 -32.38
C ALA A 367 25.30 -22.34 -31.84
N SER A 368 26.20 -22.91 -32.65
CA SER A 368 27.10 -23.98 -32.22
C SER A 368 28.10 -23.49 -31.15
N LYS A 369 28.73 -22.34 -31.40
CA LYS A 369 29.66 -21.70 -30.45
C LYS A 369 28.96 -21.40 -29.11
N PHE A 370 27.75 -20.86 -29.17
CA PHE A 370 26.93 -20.57 -28.02
C PHE A 370 26.60 -21.82 -27.20
N SER A 371 26.18 -22.89 -27.86
CA SER A 371 25.84 -24.17 -27.20
C SER A 371 27.10 -24.82 -26.58
N LYS A 372 28.27 -24.71 -27.22
CA LYS A 372 29.52 -25.18 -26.64
C LYS A 372 29.91 -24.40 -25.38
N LYS A 373 29.77 -23.05 -25.42
CA LYS A 373 30.07 -22.17 -24.27
C LYS A 373 29.13 -22.44 -23.13
N GLN A 374 27.85 -22.65 -23.39
CA GLN A 374 26.86 -23.02 -22.38
C GLN A 374 27.25 -24.28 -21.59
N LYS A 375 27.66 -25.35 -22.34
CA LYS A 375 28.09 -26.60 -21.71
C LYS A 375 29.35 -26.42 -20.88
N GLU A 376 30.32 -25.64 -21.38
CA GLU A 376 31.53 -25.29 -20.63
C GLU A 376 31.22 -24.60 -19.33
N LEU A 377 30.41 -23.52 -19.35
CA LEU A 377 30.04 -22.75 -18.16
C LEU A 377 29.20 -23.58 -17.15
N ASN A 378 28.31 -24.43 -17.66
CA ASN A 378 27.54 -25.32 -16.83
C ASN A 378 28.35 -26.45 -16.19
N SER A 379 29.49 -26.81 -16.76
CA SER A 379 30.38 -27.83 -16.20
C SER A 379 31.26 -27.33 -15.06
N LEU A 380 31.34 -26.01 -14.85
CA LEU A 380 32.12 -25.43 -13.75
C LEU A 380 31.56 -25.86 -12.40
N PRO A 381 32.44 -26.21 -11.42
CA PRO A 381 32.02 -26.63 -10.09
C PRO A 381 31.42 -25.47 -9.24
N ALA A 382 31.75 -24.25 -9.60
CA ALA A 382 31.24 -23.01 -8.96
C ALA A 382 30.78 -22.03 -10.04
N ILE A 383 29.94 -21.11 -9.65
CA ILE A 383 29.48 -20.02 -10.52
C ILE A 383 30.61 -19.01 -10.64
N ASP A 384 30.97 -18.72 -11.89
CA ASP A 384 31.97 -17.70 -12.20
C ASP A 384 31.28 -16.39 -12.58
N LEU A 385 31.14 -15.49 -11.64
CA LEU A 385 30.53 -14.17 -11.83
C LEU A 385 31.42 -13.22 -12.63
N SER A 386 32.71 -13.53 -12.80
CA SER A 386 33.61 -12.73 -13.67
C SER A 386 33.28 -12.86 -15.15
N LEU A 387 32.60 -13.93 -15.53
CA LEU A 387 32.19 -14.19 -16.91
C LEU A 387 30.93 -13.43 -17.36
N ILE A 388 30.27 -12.74 -16.47
CA ILE A 388 29.09 -11.91 -16.79
C ILE A 388 29.43 -10.91 -17.90
N HIS A 389 30.63 -10.34 -17.91
CA HIS A 389 31.10 -9.38 -18.89
C HIS A 389 31.37 -9.94 -20.28
N ILE A 390 31.60 -11.24 -20.40
CA ILE A 390 31.88 -11.87 -21.71
C ILE A 390 30.61 -11.99 -22.56
N SER A 391 29.46 -12.05 -21.92
CA SER A 391 28.16 -12.10 -22.60
C SER A 391 27.57 -10.72 -22.93
N GLU A 392 28.03 -9.65 -22.31
CA GLU A 392 27.50 -8.29 -22.46
C GLU A 392 27.84 -7.61 -23.82
N PRO A 393 28.98 -7.78 -24.46
CA PRO A 393 29.27 -7.11 -25.74
C PRO A 393 28.29 -7.42 -26.86
N THR A 394 27.53 -8.51 -26.75
CA THR A 394 26.50 -8.88 -27.72
C THR A 394 25.09 -8.44 -27.36
N ARG A 395 24.84 -8.08 -26.09
CA ARG A 395 23.50 -7.67 -25.59
C ARG A 395 23.07 -6.27 -26.00
N PRO A 396 23.89 -5.20 -25.97
CA PRO A 396 23.50 -3.89 -26.41
C PRO A 396 22.98 -3.81 -27.83
N ARG A 397 23.47 -4.70 -28.71
CA ARG A 397 23.02 -4.78 -30.10
C ARG A 397 21.67 -5.47 -30.29
N LEU A 398 21.28 -6.34 -29.36
CA LEU A 398 19.95 -7.00 -29.36
C LEU A 398 18.86 -6.15 -28.77
N VAL A 399 19.17 -5.31 -27.78
CA VAL A 399 18.20 -4.44 -27.09
C VAL A 399 17.95 -3.11 -27.83
N SER A 400 18.91 -2.67 -28.68
CA SER A 400 18.76 -1.42 -29.43
C SER A 400 17.84 -1.53 -30.67
N TYR A 401 17.27 -2.70 -30.96
CA TYR A 401 16.36 -2.94 -32.09
C TYR A 401 15.00 -3.54 -31.68
N ALA A 402 14.60 -3.41 -30.41
CA ALA A 402 13.26 -3.76 -29.91
C ALA A 402 12.45 -2.52 -29.62
#